data_b6e9c1790fde3b98216d0d1f9a706443
#
_entry.id   b6e9c1790fde3b98216d0d1f9a706443
#
_cell.length_a   1.000
_cell.length_b   1.000
_cell.length_c   1.000
_cell.angle_alpha   90.00
_cell.angle_beta   90.00
_cell.angle_gamma   90.00
#
_symmetry.space_group_name_H-M   'P 1'
#
loop_
_entity.id
_entity.type
_entity.pdbx_description
1 polymer ?
#
loop_
_entity_poly.entity_id
_entity_poly.type
_entity_poly.pdbx_seq_one_letter_code
_entity_poly.pdbx_strand_id
1 'polypeptide(L)'
;MRIVVTGGSGKAGRWVVADLRQRGHEVLNVDWKHDGSEHGLCAVADLTDLGQTLELFEGAEAVIHLAAIPAPGIRSEGETFRINTVSTYNVFAAAASVGANKVVWASSETVLGLPFATPPAYAPVDEAADPRPESSYALSKVVCEVMASQFSRTTGIPFVGLRISNIMEPDDYEAFPSFWGDPLIRKWNLWGYVDVRDVTKGVRLALEATTEGSEIAILAAADTVMPRPSAGLLAEVYPDVPLRRNIEGRETLLSIDHARKLFGYEPDHSWKDQA
;
A
#
# COMPACT_ATOMS: atom_id res chain seq x y z
N MET A 1 -5.76 18.08 12.60
CA MET A 1 -6.90 17.26 12.12
C MET A 1 -7.08 16.08 13.06
N ARG A 2 -8.33 15.65 13.23
CA ARG A 2 -8.64 14.35 13.82
C ARG A 2 -8.64 13.27 12.73
N ILE A 3 -7.72 12.31 12.84
CA ILE A 3 -7.49 11.28 11.84
C ILE A 3 -7.75 9.91 12.45
N VAL A 4 -8.57 9.10 11.79
CA VAL A 4 -8.71 7.69 12.14
C VAL A 4 -7.77 6.87 11.28
N VAL A 5 -6.87 6.11 11.92
CA VAL A 5 -5.97 5.17 11.26
C VAL A 5 -6.38 3.76 11.62
N THR A 6 -6.87 3.00 10.68
CA THR A 6 -7.17 1.59 10.90
C THR A 6 -5.97 0.72 10.55
N GLY A 7 -5.74 -0.35 11.30
CA GLY A 7 -4.54 -1.17 11.14
C GLY A 7 -3.27 -0.49 11.68
N GLY A 8 -3.44 0.49 12.57
CA GLY A 8 -2.34 1.29 13.11
C GLY A 8 -1.39 0.54 14.02
N SER A 9 -1.73 -0.69 14.45
CA SER A 9 -0.84 -1.58 15.20
C SER A 9 -0.03 -2.54 14.27
N GLY A 10 -0.25 -2.46 12.96
CA GLY A 10 0.46 -3.25 11.96
C GLY A 10 1.86 -2.72 11.61
N LYS A 11 2.58 -3.47 10.73
CA LYS A 11 3.96 -3.13 10.29
C LYS A 11 4.08 -1.69 9.79
N ALA A 12 3.25 -1.25 8.86
CA ALA A 12 3.25 0.13 8.37
C ALA A 12 2.48 1.08 9.31
N GLY A 13 1.38 0.61 9.90
CA GLY A 13 0.46 1.44 10.67
C GLY A 13 1.12 2.13 11.85
N ARG A 14 1.99 1.43 12.60
CA ARG A 14 2.70 2.02 13.76
C ARG A 14 3.60 3.20 13.37
N TRP A 15 4.24 3.15 12.20
CA TRP A 15 5.05 4.23 11.67
C TRP A 15 4.20 5.42 11.24
N VAL A 16 3.09 5.15 10.52
CA VAL A 16 2.14 6.17 10.09
C VAL A 16 1.52 6.89 11.30
N VAL A 17 1.06 6.14 12.31
CA VAL A 17 0.50 6.72 13.54
C VAL A 17 1.52 7.59 14.27
N ALA A 18 2.78 7.12 14.37
CA ALA A 18 3.85 7.89 15.02
C ALA A 18 4.16 9.20 14.27
N ASP A 19 4.33 9.16 12.93
CA ASP A 19 4.60 10.35 12.10
C ASP A 19 3.48 11.38 12.22
N LEU A 20 2.23 10.95 12.12
CA LEU A 20 1.09 11.86 12.19
C LEU A 20 0.96 12.52 13.58
N ARG A 21 1.16 11.77 14.66
CA ARG A 21 1.17 12.30 16.02
C ARG A 21 2.31 13.30 16.24
N GLN A 22 3.50 12.97 15.73
CA GLN A 22 4.66 13.88 15.82
C GLN A 22 4.40 15.20 15.08
N ARG A 23 3.54 15.20 14.07
CA ARG A 23 3.12 16.41 13.33
C ARG A 23 1.93 17.13 13.97
N GLY A 24 1.50 16.71 15.15
CA GLY A 24 0.45 17.39 15.92
C GLY A 24 -0.98 17.03 15.49
N HIS A 25 -1.18 15.93 14.77
CA HIS A 25 -2.53 15.42 14.51
C HIS A 25 -3.07 14.66 15.73
N GLU A 26 -4.38 14.75 15.94
CA GLU A 26 -5.11 13.88 16.86
C GLU A 26 -5.39 12.56 16.12
N VAL A 27 -4.72 11.47 16.52
CA VAL A 27 -4.80 10.18 15.81
C VAL A 27 -5.46 9.13 16.69
N LEU A 28 -6.61 8.63 16.25
CA LEU A 28 -7.22 7.42 16.79
C LEU A 28 -6.71 6.20 15.99
N ASN A 29 -5.93 5.34 16.64
CA ASN A 29 -5.57 4.04 16.10
C ASN A 29 -6.72 3.05 16.34
N VAL A 30 -7.21 2.41 15.27
CA VAL A 30 -8.23 1.37 15.33
C VAL A 30 -7.64 0.06 14.78
N ASP A 31 -7.60 -0.97 15.59
CA ASP A 31 -7.07 -2.27 15.18
C ASP A 31 -7.88 -3.42 15.82
N TRP A 32 -7.68 -4.64 15.36
CA TRP A 32 -8.31 -5.83 15.95
C TRP A 32 -7.63 -6.30 17.24
N LYS A 33 -6.46 -5.75 17.54
CA LYS A 33 -5.68 -6.00 18.77
C LYS A 33 -4.99 -4.73 19.22
N HIS A 34 -4.76 -4.61 20.52
CA HIS A 34 -3.95 -3.56 21.09
C HIS A 34 -2.46 -3.84 20.83
N ASP A 35 -1.69 -2.83 20.45
CA ASP A 35 -0.25 -2.96 20.18
C ASP A 35 0.64 -2.91 21.43
N GLY A 36 0.02 -2.72 22.62
CA GLY A 36 0.72 -2.56 23.87
C GLY A 36 1.37 -1.20 24.08
N SER A 37 1.24 -0.27 23.12
CA SER A 37 1.77 1.09 23.29
C SER A 37 0.93 1.88 24.28
N GLU A 38 1.56 2.50 25.29
CA GLU A 38 0.89 3.38 26.26
C GLU A 38 0.62 4.76 25.68
N HIS A 39 1.03 5.04 24.45
CA HIS A 39 1.04 6.39 23.88
C HIS A 39 -0.09 6.59 22.86
N GLY A 40 -1.13 7.27 23.30
CA GLY A 40 -2.19 7.81 22.46
C GLY A 40 -3.48 6.96 22.43
N LEU A 41 -4.52 7.49 21.73
CA LEU A 41 -5.81 6.85 21.61
C LEU A 41 -5.71 5.60 20.73
N CYS A 42 -6.04 4.43 21.28
CA CYS A 42 -6.14 3.17 20.57
C CYS A 42 -7.48 2.50 20.92
N ALA A 43 -8.22 2.08 19.91
CA ALA A 43 -9.45 1.33 20.06
C ALA A 43 -9.32 -0.06 19.43
N VAL A 44 -9.82 -1.07 20.13
CA VAL A 44 -9.91 -2.43 19.59
C VAL A 44 -11.30 -2.64 19.02
N ALA A 45 -11.39 -2.99 17.73
CA ALA A 45 -12.66 -3.19 17.06
C ALA A 45 -12.58 -4.23 15.94
N ASP A 46 -13.72 -4.85 15.65
CA ASP A 46 -13.92 -5.63 14.44
C ASP A 46 -14.50 -4.72 13.34
N LEU A 47 -13.67 -4.34 12.39
CA LEU A 47 -14.09 -3.50 11.26
C LEU A 47 -15.09 -4.20 10.31
N THR A 48 -15.34 -5.50 10.46
CA THR A 48 -16.43 -6.17 9.75
C THR A 48 -17.80 -5.89 10.38
N ASP A 49 -17.84 -5.30 11.58
CA ASP A 49 -19.04 -4.75 12.23
C ASP A 49 -19.18 -3.27 11.87
N LEU A 50 -20.21 -2.96 11.08
CA LEU A 50 -20.49 -1.58 10.66
C LEU A 50 -20.82 -0.66 11.83
N GLY A 51 -21.51 -1.17 12.85
CA GLY A 51 -21.90 -0.36 14.02
C GLY A 51 -20.68 0.13 14.79
N GLN A 52 -19.74 -0.77 15.12
CA GLN A 52 -18.49 -0.41 15.76
C GLN A 52 -17.66 0.57 14.89
N THR A 53 -17.63 0.33 13.57
CA THR A 53 -16.89 1.19 12.66
C THR A 53 -17.44 2.61 12.64
N LEU A 54 -18.77 2.77 12.55
CA LEU A 54 -19.43 4.08 12.55
C LEU A 54 -19.18 4.85 13.85
N GLU A 55 -19.29 4.20 15.02
CA GLU A 55 -19.06 4.82 16.32
C GLU A 55 -17.63 5.39 16.45
N LEU A 56 -16.63 4.63 16.02
CA LEU A 56 -15.23 5.04 16.11
C LEU A 56 -14.83 6.18 15.16
N PHE A 57 -15.62 6.38 14.09
CA PHE A 57 -15.32 7.41 13.09
C PHE A 57 -15.99 8.76 13.39
N GLU A 58 -16.80 8.86 14.45
CA GLU A 58 -17.45 10.10 14.82
C GLU A 58 -16.44 11.25 14.97
N GLY A 59 -16.66 12.35 14.23
CA GLY A 59 -15.80 13.52 14.20
C GLY A 59 -14.47 13.35 13.46
N ALA A 60 -14.25 12.26 12.73
CA ALA A 60 -13.05 12.10 11.91
C ALA A 60 -13.06 13.09 10.73
N GLU A 61 -11.98 13.85 10.58
CA GLU A 61 -11.76 14.75 9.43
C GLU A 61 -11.10 14.04 8.25
N ALA A 62 -10.30 13.00 8.53
CA ALA A 62 -9.67 12.18 7.50
C ALA A 62 -9.51 10.73 7.98
N VAL A 63 -9.41 9.82 7.03
CA VAL A 63 -9.27 8.38 7.29
C VAL A 63 -8.06 7.83 6.56
N ILE A 64 -7.24 7.05 7.28
CA ILE A 64 -6.17 6.24 6.71
C ILE A 64 -6.50 4.78 7.00
N HIS A 65 -6.79 4.01 5.96
CA HIS A 65 -7.20 2.62 6.08
C HIS A 65 -6.07 1.66 5.66
N LEU A 66 -5.37 1.10 6.66
CA LEU A 66 -4.28 0.13 6.47
C LEU A 66 -4.66 -1.27 6.98
N ALA A 67 -5.79 -1.41 7.66
CA ALA A 67 -6.24 -2.69 8.18
C ALA A 67 -6.58 -3.66 7.05
N ALA A 68 -5.98 -4.83 7.08
CA ALA A 68 -6.28 -5.95 6.18
C ALA A 68 -5.66 -7.24 6.72
N ILE A 69 -6.11 -8.39 6.24
CA ILE A 69 -5.28 -9.60 6.19
C ILE A 69 -4.25 -9.34 5.09
N PRO A 70 -2.94 -9.19 5.41
CA PRO A 70 -2.01 -8.48 4.53
C PRO A 70 -1.38 -9.33 3.42
N ALA A 71 -1.66 -10.64 3.38
CA ALA A 71 -1.09 -11.55 2.39
C ALA A 71 -1.93 -12.83 2.23
N PRO A 72 -1.76 -13.55 1.10
CA PRO A 72 -2.30 -14.89 0.93
C PRO A 72 -1.74 -15.87 1.98
N GLY A 73 -2.51 -16.90 2.33
CA GLY A 73 -2.07 -18.00 3.21
C GLY A 73 -2.10 -17.72 4.73
N ILE A 74 -2.37 -16.50 5.17
CA ILE A 74 -2.52 -16.16 6.61
C ILE A 74 -3.86 -16.67 7.14
N ARG A 75 -4.89 -16.60 6.34
CA ARG A 75 -6.23 -17.14 6.58
C ARG A 75 -6.69 -17.93 5.35
N SER A 76 -7.82 -18.60 5.45
CA SER A 76 -8.43 -19.22 4.27
C SER A 76 -8.74 -18.14 3.22
N GLU A 77 -8.78 -18.53 1.94
CA GLU A 77 -9.02 -17.60 0.84
C GLU A 77 -10.34 -16.85 0.99
N GLY A 78 -11.42 -17.59 1.28
CA GLY A 78 -12.75 -16.98 1.47
C GLY A 78 -12.79 -16.04 2.67
N GLU A 79 -12.11 -16.37 3.78
CA GLU A 79 -12.03 -15.51 4.95
C GLU A 79 -11.20 -14.23 4.66
N THR A 80 -10.06 -14.37 3.98
CA THR A 80 -9.23 -13.24 3.55
C THR A 80 -10.04 -12.28 2.67
N PHE A 81 -10.72 -12.80 1.66
CA PHE A 81 -11.56 -11.99 0.77
C PHE A 81 -12.68 -11.30 1.56
N ARG A 82 -13.44 -12.05 2.36
CA ARG A 82 -14.57 -11.52 3.14
C ARG A 82 -14.11 -10.42 4.10
N ILE A 83 -13.09 -10.67 4.92
CA ILE A 83 -12.62 -9.70 5.90
C ILE A 83 -12.14 -8.43 5.20
N ASN A 84 -11.28 -8.55 4.20
CA ASN A 84 -10.71 -7.39 3.53
C ASN A 84 -11.79 -6.55 2.81
N THR A 85 -12.74 -7.18 2.13
CA THR A 85 -13.78 -6.45 1.39
C THR A 85 -14.82 -5.83 2.32
N VAL A 86 -15.30 -6.57 3.34
CA VAL A 86 -16.32 -6.07 4.26
C VAL A 86 -15.75 -4.96 5.15
N SER A 87 -14.55 -5.14 5.71
CA SER A 87 -13.92 -4.08 6.52
C SER A 87 -13.65 -2.81 5.73
N THR A 88 -13.15 -2.94 4.48
CA THR A 88 -12.93 -1.77 3.62
C THR A 88 -14.24 -1.07 3.27
N TYR A 89 -15.30 -1.83 2.93
CA TYR A 89 -16.63 -1.24 2.69
C TYR A 89 -17.13 -0.46 3.90
N ASN A 90 -17.06 -1.05 5.10
CA ASN A 90 -17.52 -0.42 6.34
C ASN A 90 -16.71 0.85 6.65
N VAL A 91 -15.39 0.83 6.46
CA VAL A 91 -14.52 2.00 6.65
C VAL A 91 -14.89 3.12 5.66
N PHE A 92 -15.12 2.79 4.39
CA PHE A 92 -15.53 3.79 3.39
C PHE A 92 -16.91 4.35 3.66
N ALA A 93 -17.86 3.49 4.10
CA ALA A 93 -19.19 3.92 4.51
C ALA A 93 -19.14 4.83 5.75
N ALA A 94 -18.33 4.49 6.75
CA ALA A 94 -18.13 5.33 7.93
C ALA A 94 -17.48 6.68 7.58
N ALA A 95 -16.44 6.68 6.75
CA ALA A 95 -15.83 7.92 6.26
C ALA A 95 -16.85 8.81 5.52
N ALA A 96 -17.71 8.20 4.70
CA ALA A 96 -18.78 8.90 4.00
C ALA A 96 -19.85 9.47 4.97
N SER A 97 -20.23 8.71 6.00
CA SER A 97 -21.26 9.12 6.95
C SER A 97 -20.86 10.34 7.80
N VAL A 98 -19.56 10.47 8.10
CA VAL A 98 -19.03 11.62 8.86
C VAL A 98 -18.58 12.78 7.96
N GLY A 99 -18.66 12.62 6.64
CA GLY A 99 -18.23 13.64 5.68
C GLY A 99 -16.73 13.90 5.75
N ALA A 100 -15.91 12.85 5.86
CA ALA A 100 -14.46 12.99 5.89
C ALA A 100 -13.93 13.76 4.66
N ASN A 101 -12.91 14.57 4.87
CA ASN A 101 -12.33 15.39 3.80
C ASN A 101 -11.49 14.57 2.82
N LYS A 102 -10.98 13.41 3.27
CA LYS A 102 -10.14 12.52 2.45
C LYS A 102 -10.07 11.11 3.05
N VAL A 103 -9.93 10.14 2.16
CA VAL A 103 -9.59 8.74 2.51
C VAL A 103 -8.31 8.35 1.77
N VAL A 104 -7.27 7.97 2.53
CA VAL A 104 -6.07 7.29 2.00
C VAL A 104 -6.13 5.83 2.44
N TRP A 105 -5.87 4.90 1.52
CA TRP A 105 -6.04 3.50 1.87
C TRP A 105 -5.02 2.59 1.16
N ALA A 106 -4.72 1.43 1.78
CA ALA A 106 -3.76 0.47 1.26
C ALA A 106 -4.41 -0.46 0.23
N SER A 107 -4.11 -0.26 -1.06
CA SER A 107 -4.16 -1.30 -2.08
C SER A 107 -2.86 -2.13 -2.03
N SER A 108 -2.50 -2.81 -3.08
CA SER A 108 -1.32 -3.69 -3.11
C SER A 108 -0.76 -3.83 -4.52
N GLU A 109 0.55 -3.99 -4.65
CA GLU A 109 1.19 -4.41 -5.90
C GLU A 109 0.65 -5.74 -6.45
N THR A 110 0.05 -6.58 -5.59
CA THR A 110 -0.49 -7.88 -6.00
C THR A 110 -1.63 -7.79 -7.01
N VAL A 111 -2.28 -6.63 -7.15
CA VAL A 111 -3.30 -6.39 -8.19
C VAL A 111 -2.70 -6.43 -9.60
N LEU A 112 -1.39 -6.25 -9.75
CA LEU A 112 -0.67 -6.19 -11.02
C LEU A 112 -0.36 -7.57 -11.63
N GLY A 113 -0.72 -8.67 -10.98
CA GLY A 113 -0.49 -10.02 -11.50
C GLY A 113 0.58 -10.82 -10.75
N LEU A 114 0.93 -10.38 -9.54
CA LEU A 114 1.89 -11.12 -8.73
C LEU A 114 1.34 -12.52 -8.36
N PRO A 115 2.18 -13.56 -8.41
CA PRO A 115 3.66 -13.54 -8.44
C PRO A 115 4.29 -13.51 -9.84
N PHE A 116 3.66 -12.94 -10.84
CA PHE A 116 4.11 -12.90 -12.23
C PHE A 116 4.51 -14.28 -12.79
N ALA A 117 3.68 -15.30 -12.47
CA ALA A 117 3.77 -16.59 -13.15
C ALA A 117 3.53 -16.44 -14.67
N THR A 118 2.60 -15.54 -15.03
CA THR A 118 2.54 -14.94 -16.36
C THR A 118 3.29 -13.62 -16.30
N PRO A 119 4.31 -13.40 -17.15
CA PRO A 119 5.06 -12.17 -17.19
C PRO A 119 4.15 -10.93 -17.37
N PRO A 120 4.55 -9.74 -16.86
CA PRO A 120 3.82 -8.52 -17.14
C PRO A 120 3.88 -8.17 -18.62
N ALA A 121 2.91 -7.41 -19.12
CA ALA A 121 2.87 -7.01 -20.52
C ALA A 121 4.02 -6.05 -20.91
N TYR A 122 4.59 -5.38 -19.95
CA TYR A 122 5.70 -4.40 -20.11
C TYR A 122 6.35 -4.07 -18.76
N ALA A 123 7.51 -3.44 -18.81
CA ALA A 123 8.17 -2.85 -17.65
C ALA A 123 8.70 -1.43 -17.98
N PRO A 124 8.80 -0.51 -17.00
CA PRO A 124 8.22 -0.60 -15.67
C PRO A 124 6.70 -0.75 -15.72
N VAL A 125 6.16 -1.57 -14.81
CA VAL A 125 4.71 -1.73 -14.66
C VAL A 125 4.16 -0.51 -13.95
N ASP A 126 3.12 0.10 -14.50
CA ASP A 126 2.45 1.28 -13.96
C ASP A 126 0.97 1.02 -13.62
N GLU A 127 0.26 2.06 -13.21
CA GLU A 127 -1.15 1.98 -12.81
C GLU A 127 -2.10 1.67 -13.98
N ALA A 128 -1.64 1.88 -15.23
CA ALA A 128 -2.40 1.58 -16.44
C ALA A 128 -2.39 0.08 -16.80
N ALA A 129 -1.59 -0.74 -16.10
CA ALA A 129 -1.62 -2.18 -16.27
C ALA A 129 -2.98 -2.73 -15.83
N ASP A 130 -3.62 -3.54 -16.68
CA ASP A 130 -4.88 -4.20 -16.36
C ASP A 130 -4.75 -5.03 -15.08
N PRO A 131 -5.67 -4.88 -14.11
CA PRO A 131 -5.65 -5.69 -12.90
C PRO A 131 -5.75 -7.18 -13.20
N ARG A 132 -4.81 -7.96 -12.65
CA ARG A 132 -4.74 -9.40 -12.81
C ARG A 132 -4.56 -10.10 -11.46
N PRO A 133 -5.62 -10.18 -10.62
CA PRO A 133 -5.50 -10.79 -9.30
C PRO A 133 -5.28 -12.31 -9.38
N GLU A 134 -4.18 -12.79 -8.82
CA GLU A 134 -3.82 -14.21 -8.80
C GLU A 134 -4.06 -14.87 -7.42
N SER A 135 -4.77 -14.19 -6.52
CA SER A 135 -5.14 -14.69 -5.20
C SER A 135 -6.40 -14.00 -4.67
N SER A 136 -7.07 -14.59 -3.68
CA SER A 136 -8.22 -13.96 -2.99
C SER A 136 -7.84 -12.65 -2.32
N TYR A 137 -6.59 -12.54 -1.83
CA TYR A 137 -6.05 -11.28 -1.32
C TYR A 137 -5.98 -10.21 -2.42
N ALA A 138 -5.35 -10.53 -3.56
CA ALA A 138 -5.25 -9.60 -4.68
C ALA A 138 -6.64 -9.22 -5.22
N LEU A 139 -7.55 -10.21 -5.36
CA LEU A 139 -8.92 -9.97 -5.77
C LEU A 139 -9.65 -9.04 -4.80
N SER A 140 -9.46 -9.22 -3.48
CA SER A 140 -10.06 -8.30 -2.50
C SER A 140 -9.60 -6.87 -2.71
N LYS A 141 -8.32 -6.64 -3.05
CA LYS A 141 -7.78 -5.30 -3.33
C LYS A 141 -8.35 -4.69 -4.61
N VAL A 142 -8.51 -5.48 -5.69
CA VAL A 142 -9.18 -5.02 -6.92
C VAL A 142 -10.62 -4.59 -6.63
N VAL A 143 -11.38 -5.38 -5.86
CA VAL A 143 -12.74 -5.01 -5.46
C VAL A 143 -12.75 -3.72 -4.62
N CYS A 144 -11.77 -3.55 -3.72
CA CYS A 144 -11.64 -2.32 -2.94
C CYS A 144 -11.33 -1.08 -3.81
N GLU A 145 -10.54 -1.22 -4.89
CA GLU A 145 -10.31 -0.13 -5.86
C GLU A 145 -11.62 0.29 -6.55
N VAL A 146 -12.45 -0.67 -6.94
CA VAL A 146 -13.78 -0.39 -7.51
C VAL A 146 -14.70 0.29 -6.48
N MET A 147 -14.69 -0.18 -5.23
CA MET A 147 -15.47 0.45 -4.15
C MET A 147 -15.02 1.90 -3.91
N ALA A 148 -13.71 2.17 -3.85
CA ALA A 148 -13.17 3.51 -3.67
C ALA A 148 -13.67 4.47 -4.77
N SER A 149 -13.61 4.04 -6.04
CA SER A 149 -14.13 4.80 -7.17
C SER A 149 -15.63 5.10 -7.02
N GLN A 150 -16.42 4.10 -6.60
CA GLN A 150 -17.86 4.26 -6.41
C GLN A 150 -18.18 5.21 -5.25
N PHE A 151 -17.53 5.06 -4.09
CA PHE A 151 -17.72 5.94 -2.94
C PHE A 151 -17.34 7.38 -3.28
N SER A 152 -16.16 7.57 -3.90
CA SER A 152 -15.74 8.91 -4.32
C SER A 152 -16.73 9.58 -5.24
N ARG A 153 -17.23 8.86 -6.26
CA ARG A 153 -18.20 9.39 -7.23
C ARG A 153 -19.53 9.79 -6.56
N THR A 154 -19.99 9.04 -5.54
CA THR A 154 -21.31 9.29 -4.91
C THR A 154 -21.25 10.30 -3.78
N THR A 155 -20.10 10.46 -3.12
CA THR A 155 -19.94 11.35 -1.96
C THR A 155 -19.18 12.63 -2.26
N GLY A 156 -18.41 12.65 -3.34
CA GLY A 156 -17.47 13.74 -3.66
C GLY A 156 -16.18 13.71 -2.82
N ILE A 157 -16.03 12.77 -1.89
CA ILE A 157 -14.82 12.64 -1.07
C ILE A 157 -13.67 12.12 -1.94
N PRO A 158 -12.47 12.74 -1.89
CA PRO A 158 -11.29 12.22 -2.54
C PRO A 158 -10.80 10.92 -1.89
N PHE A 159 -10.53 9.90 -2.71
CA PHE A 159 -9.95 8.63 -2.29
C PHE A 159 -8.60 8.45 -2.96
N VAL A 160 -7.55 8.12 -2.20
CA VAL A 160 -6.23 7.79 -2.73
C VAL A 160 -5.85 6.39 -2.28
N GLY A 161 -5.85 5.45 -3.23
CA GLY A 161 -5.42 4.07 -3.02
C GLY A 161 -3.94 3.92 -3.36
N LEU A 162 -3.20 3.26 -2.47
CA LEU A 162 -1.77 3.06 -2.61
C LEU A 162 -1.48 1.59 -2.89
N ARG A 163 -1.06 1.26 -4.12
CA ARG A 163 -0.54 -0.07 -4.48
C ARG A 163 0.86 -0.22 -3.89
N ILE A 164 0.91 -0.56 -2.61
CA ILE A 164 2.17 -0.63 -1.86
C ILE A 164 2.93 -1.90 -2.24
N SER A 165 4.22 -1.74 -2.57
CA SER A 165 5.13 -2.85 -2.80
C SER A 165 5.48 -3.57 -1.50
N ASN A 166 6.31 -4.61 -1.56
CA ASN A 166 6.69 -5.39 -0.40
C ASN A 166 7.40 -4.53 0.66
N ILE A 167 6.72 -4.28 1.79
CA ILE A 167 7.17 -3.37 2.83
C ILE A 167 8.33 -3.99 3.62
N MET A 168 9.44 -3.27 3.67
CA MET A 168 10.64 -3.61 4.44
C MET A 168 10.85 -2.62 5.58
N GLU A 169 11.21 -3.13 6.74
CA GLU A 169 11.79 -2.35 7.82
C GLU A 169 13.32 -2.37 7.68
N PRO A 170 14.06 -1.47 8.36
CA PRO A 170 15.51 -1.43 8.25
C PRO A 170 16.20 -2.79 8.48
N ASP A 171 15.74 -3.56 9.46
CA ASP A 171 16.30 -4.87 9.80
C ASP A 171 16.03 -5.94 8.72
N ASP A 172 14.98 -5.77 7.90
CA ASP A 172 14.65 -6.71 6.81
C ASP A 172 15.72 -6.69 5.70
N TYR A 173 16.54 -5.64 5.60
CA TYR A 173 17.59 -5.52 4.60
C TYR A 173 18.72 -6.55 4.78
N GLU A 174 18.93 -7.05 5.99
CA GLU A 174 19.92 -8.11 6.27
C GLU A 174 19.66 -9.38 5.45
N ALA A 175 18.41 -9.60 5.01
CA ALA A 175 18.05 -10.75 4.18
C ALA A 175 18.40 -10.56 2.68
N PHE A 176 18.63 -9.33 2.20
CA PHE A 176 18.80 -9.07 0.77
C PHE A 176 19.97 -9.81 0.12
N PRO A 177 21.17 -9.93 0.76
CA PRO A 177 22.27 -10.71 0.19
C PRO A 177 21.88 -12.15 -0.15
N SER A 178 20.90 -12.75 0.54
CA SER A 178 20.45 -14.11 0.26
C SER A 178 19.73 -14.25 -1.08
N PHE A 179 19.28 -13.16 -1.69
CA PHE A 179 18.58 -13.14 -2.98
C PHE A 179 19.54 -12.95 -4.17
N TRP A 180 20.77 -12.43 -3.94
CA TRP A 180 21.63 -11.92 -5.01
C TRP A 180 22.20 -13.00 -5.93
N GLY A 181 22.35 -14.24 -5.41
CA GLY A 181 22.88 -15.37 -6.16
C GLY A 181 21.92 -15.96 -7.20
N ASP A 182 20.62 -15.75 -7.02
CA ASP A 182 19.59 -16.30 -7.91
C ASP A 182 18.45 -15.28 -8.13
N PRO A 183 18.35 -14.71 -9.33
CA PRO A 183 17.31 -13.72 -9.64
C PRO A 183 15.88 -14.30 -9.58
N LEU A 184 15.72 -15.62 -9.63
CA LEU A 184 14.41 -16.26 -9.58
C LEU A 184 13.75 -16.18 -8.19
N ILE A 185 14.52 -16.00 -7.12
CA ILE A 185 14.00 -15.93 -5.75
C ILE A 185 13.04 -14.75 -5.57
N ARG A 186 13.37 -13.59 -6.16
CA ARG A 186 12.60 -12.35 -6.01
C ARG A 186 11.95 -11.86 -7.30
N LYS A 187 11.89 -12.70 -8.35
CA LYS A 187 11.21 -12.35 -9.61
C LYS A 187 9.72 -12.08 -9.45
N TRP A 188 9.12 -12.64 -8.41
CA TRP A 188 7.66 -12.65 -8.18
C TRP A 188 7.05 -11.24 -8.05
N ASN A 189 7.85 -10.21 -7.74
CA ASN A 189 7.42 -8.82 -7.74
C ASN A 189 8.43 -7.90 -8.47
N LEU A 190 9.09 -8.43 -9.51
CA LEU A 190 10.11 -7.71 -10.28
C LEU A 190 11.22 -7.13 -9.40
N TRP A 191 11.61 -7.88 -8.38
CA TRP A 191 12.63 -7.50 -7.38
C TRP A 191 12.30 -6.21 -6.61
N GLY A 192 11.03 -5.79 -6.60
CA GLY A 192 10.57 -4.58 -5.94
C GLY A 192 10.55 -4.70 -4.41
N TYR A 193 10.55 -3.55 -3.75
CA TYR A 193 10.31 -3.37 -2.32
C TYR A 193 9.96 -1.91 -2.04
N VAL A 194 9.60 -1.60 -0.80
CA VAL A 194 9.49 -0.23 -0.32
C VAL A 194 9.89 -0.19 1.16
N ASP A 195 10.66 0.81 1.57
CA ASP A 195 10.95 1.05 2.99
C ASP A 195 9.70 1.55 3.72
N VAL A 196 9.49 1.09 4.93
CA VAL A 196 8.33 1.48 5.75
C VAL A 196 8.29 2.99 6.02
N ARG A 197 9.45 3.65 6.11
CA ARG A 197 9.56 5.11 6.27
C ARG A 197 9.08 5.84 5.01
N ASP A 198 9.36 5.29 3.82
CA ASP A 198 8.88 5.83 2.55
C ASP A 198 7.38 5.54 2.35
N VAL A 199 6.88 4.39 2.83
CA VAL A 199 5.42 4.16 2.91
C VAL A 199 4.76 5.23 3.77
N THR A 200 5.32 5.50 4.95
CA THR A 200 4.82 6.52 5.88
C THR A 200 4.81 7.90 5.24
N LYS A 201 5.90 8.28 4.57
CA LYS A 201 6.00 9.52 3.79
C LYS A 201 4.95 9.56 2.68
N GLY A 202 4.79 8.48 1.91
CA GLY A 202 3.82 8.38 0.83
C GLY A 202 2.37 8.51 1.30
N VAL A 203 2.00 7.85 2.40
CA VAL A 203 0.67 7.98 3.04
C VAL A 203 0.40 9.42 3.46
N ARG A 204 1.36 10.08 4.09
CA ARG A 204 1.22 11.47 4.51
C ARG A 204 1.10 12.42 3.32
N LEU A 205 1.97 12.30 2.31
CA LEU A 205 1.90 13.12 1.11
C LEU A 205 0.56 12.93 0.38
N ALA A 206 0.05 11.71 0.29
CA ALA A 206 -1.27 11.43 -0.27
C ALA A 206 -2.41 12.07 0.54
N LEU A 207 -2.27 12.13 1.88
CA LEU A 207 -3.24 12.80 2.75
C LEU A 207 -3.22 14.32 2.54
N GLU A 208 -2.05 14.93 2.45
CA GLU A 208 -1.84 16.38 2.35
C GLU A 208 -2.12 16.95 0.94
N ALA A 209 -1.95 16.14 -0.11
CA ALA A 209 -2.13 16.58 -1.49
C ALA A 209 -3.57 16.97 -1.80
N THR A 210 -3.76 17.96 -2.67
CA THR A 210 -5.08 18.25 -3.25
C THR A 210 -5.36 17.26 -4.39
N THR A 211 -6.33 16.38 -4.18
CA THR A 211 -6.77 15.39 -5.18
C THR A 211 -8.28 15.42 -5.31
N GLU A 212 -8.78 14.95 -6.44
CA GLU A 212 -10.20 14.81 -6.72
C GLU A 212 -10.51 13.38 -7.16
N GLY A 213 -11.74 12.95 -6.96
CA GLY A 213 -12.15 11.63 -7.42
C GLY A 213 -11.46 10.49 -6.66
N SER A 214 -11.21 9.39 -7.36
CA SER A 214 -10.49 8.23 -6.83
C SER A 214 -9.22 8.02 -7.64
N GLU A 215 -8.08 8.19 -6.99
CA GLU A 215 -6.75 8.02 -7.56
C GLU A 215 -6.10 6.73 -7.03
N ILE A 216 -5.29 6.09 -7.84
CA ILE A 216 -4.47 4.94 -7.46
C ILE A 216 -3.02 5.24 -7.81
N ALA A 217 -2.10 4.98 -6.89
CA ALA A 217 -0.67 5.20 -7.11
C ALA A 217 0.17 4.04 -6.56
N ILE A 218 1.26 3.68 -7.25
CA ILE A 218 2.22 2.68 -6.81
C ILE A 218 3.22 3.34 -5.85
N LEU A 219 3.43 2.72 -4.68
CA LEU A 219 4.52 3.04 -3.77
C LEU A 219 5.58 1.93 -3.79
N ALA A 220 6.74 2.24 -4.33
CA ALA A 220 7.92 1.37 -4.33
C ALA A 220 9.18 2.19 -4.01
N ALA A 221 10.27 1.53 -3.66
CA ALA A 221 11.59 2.15 -3.60
C ALA A 221 12.04 2.61 -4.99
N ALA A 222 13.03 3.47 -5.07
CA ALA A 222 13.59 3.91 -6.35
C ALA A 222 14.39 2.81 -7.06
N ASP A 223 14.84 1.81 -6.30
CA ASP A 223 15.68 0.71 -6.79
C ASP A 223 15.06 -0.67 -6.48
N THR A 224 15.77 -1.72 -6.87
CA THR A 224 15.40 -3.11 -6.59
C THR A 224 16.25 -3.69 -5.46
N VAL A 225 15.81 -4.83 -4.89
CA VAL A 225 16.58 -5.58 -3.87
C VAL A 225 17.89 -6.18 -4.42
N MET A 226 18.14 -6.10 -5.73
CA MET A 226 19.26 -6.77 -6.39
C MET A 226 20.43 -5.81 -6.62
N PRO A 227 21.69 -6.27 -6.52
CA PRO A 227 22.87 -5.44 -6.78
C PRO A 227 23.16 -5.25 -8.28
N ARG A 228 22.42 -5.91 -9.16
CA ARG A 228 22.59 -5.94 -10.62
C ARG A 228 21.66 -4.95 -11.33
N PRO A 229 21.99 -4.49 -12.55
CA PRO A 229 21.13 -3.66 -13.36
C PRO A 229 19.77 -4.31 -13.65
N SER A 230 18.70 -3.57 -13.43
CA SER A 230 17.31 -4.08 -13.55
C SER A 230 16.94 -4.48 -14.97
N ALA A 231 17.43 -3.75 -15.99
CA ALA A 231 17.22 -4.13 -17.39
C ALA A 231 17.85 -5.49 -17.73
N GLY A 232 19.02 -5.78 -17.16
CA GLY A 232 19.69 -7.08 -17.33
C GLY A 232 18.93 -8.22 -16.63
N LEU A 233 18.41 -7.97 -15.42
CA LEU A 233 17.56 -8.93 -14.70
C LEU A 233 16.29 -9.25 -15.49
N LEU A 234 15.63 -8.22 -16.04
CA LEU A 234 14.43 -8.40 -16.83
C LEU A 234 14.71 -9.23 -18.08
N ALA A 235 15.76 -8.92 -18.83
CA ALA A 235 16.16 -9.64 -20.04
C ALA A 235 16.52 -11.11 -19.77
N GLU A 236 17.10 -11.41 -18.59
CA GLU A 236 17.46 -12.77 -18.19
C GLU A 236 16.21 -13.60 -17.78
N VAL A 237 15.29 -13.01 -17.04
CA VAL A 237 14.18 -13.75 -16.40
C VAL A 237 12.89 -13.66 -17.23
N TYR A 238 12.67 -12.56 -17.91
CA TYR A 238 11.50 -12.25 -18.71
C TYR A 238 11.90 -11.68 -20.08
N PRO A 239 12.60 -12.44 -20.95
CA PRO A 239 13.21 -11.92 -22.18
C PRO A 239 12.20 -11.31 -23.17
N ASP A 240 10.95 -11.73 -23.11
CA ASP A 240 9.90 -11.24 -24.02
C ASP A 240 9.16 -10.01 -23.49
N VAL A 241 9.47 -9.54 -22.27
CA VAL A 241 8.82 -8.36 -21.68
C VAL A 241 9.51 -7.08 -22.18
N PRO A 242 8.77 -6.23 -22.95
CA PRO A 242 9.36 -5.01 -23.48
C PRO A 242 9.56 -3.95 -22.39
N LEU A 243 10.69 -3.23 -22.49
CA LEU A 243 10.88 -1.98 -21.73
C LEU A 243 10.19 -0.82 -22.46
N ARG A 244 9.28 -0.10 -21.78
CA ARG A 244 8.62 1.10 -22.33
C ARG A 244 9.51 2.33 -22.33
N ARG A 245 10.59 2.32 -21.54
CA ARG A 245 11.61 3.37 -21.49
C ARG A 245 12.96 2.79 -21.10
N ASN A 246 14.02 3.57 -21.23
CA ASN A 246 15.32 3.21 -20.69
C ASN A 246 15.25 3.08 -19.17
N ILE A 247 15.91 2.07 -18.61
CA ILE A 247 16.04 1.81 -17.17
C ILE A 247 17.52 1.90 -16.82
N GLU A 248 17.83 2.81 -15.91
CA GLU A 248 19.21 3.06 -15.52
C GLU A 248 19.58 2.26 -14.26
N GLY A 249 20.73 1.60 -14.34
CA GLY A 249 21.25 0.86 -13.18
C GLY A 249 20.23 -0.09 -12.58
N ARG A 250 19.92 0.10 -11.30
CA ARG A 250 19.01 -0.74 -10.51
C ARG A 250 17.63 -0.10 -10.30
N GLU A 251 17.29 0.85 -11.12
CA GLU A 251 15.98 1.50 -11.07
C GLU A 251 14.84 0.47 -10.96
N THR A 252 13.84 0.78 -10.15
CA THR A 252 12.67 -0.09 -9.95
C THR A 252 11.93 -0.39 -11.26
N LEU A 253 11.39 -1.59 -11.37
CA LEU A 253 10.51 -2.00 -12.48
C LEU A 253 9.01 -1.86 -12.14
N LEU A 254 8.70 -1.26 -10.99
CA LEU A 254 7.37 -0.77 -10.61
C LEU A 254 7.40 0.76 -10.72
N SER A 255 6.66 1.34 -11.66
CA SER A 255 6.71 2.79 -11.89
C SER A 255 6.11 3.56 -10.71
N ILE A 256 6.88 4.48 -10.15
CA ILE A 256 6.41 5.44 -9.13
C ILE A 256 6.14 6.82 -9.72
N ASP A 257 6.13 6.94 -11.04
CA ASP A 257 6.03 8.23 -11.73
C ASP A 257 4.67 8.91 -11.50
N HIS A 258 3.60 8.12 -11.36
CA HIS A 258 2.29 8.67 -11.04
C HIS A 258 2.23 9.21 -9.61
N ALA A 259 2.77 8.49 -8.63
CA ALA A 259 2.88 8.97 -7.24
C ALA A 259 3.72 10.26 -7.14
N ARG A 260 4.82 10.34 -7.88
CA ARG A 260 5.64 11.56 -8.01
C ARG A 260 4.81 12.75 -8.50
N LYS A 261 4.08 12.55 -9.58
CA LYS A 261 3.25 13.60 -10.20
C LYS A 261 2.07 13.99 -9.32
N LEU A 262 1.40 13.02 -8.70
CA LEU A 262 0.15 13.23 -7.98
C LEU A 262 0.36 13.92 -6.62
N PHE A 263 1.38 13.53 -5.87
CA PHE A 263 1.63 14.05 -4.52
C PHE A 263 3.12 14.20 -4.16
N GLY A 264 4.02 14.24 -5.15
CA GLY A 264 5.44 14.53 -4.91
C GLY A 264 6.18 13.41 -4.19
N TYR A 265 5.78 12.15 -4.37
CA TYR A 265 6.45 11.02 -3.75
C TYR A 265 7.85 10.80 -4.31
N GLU A 266 8.86 10.96 -3.47
CA GLU A 266 10.24 10.55 -3.75
C GLU A 266 10.70 9.66 -2.58
N PRO A 267 11.01 8.37 -2.82
CA PRO A 267 11.54 7.51 -1.78
C PRO A 267 12.96 7.95 -1.41
N ASP A 268 13.21 8.05 -0.10
CA ASP A 268 14.48 8.55 0.45
C ASP A 268 15.41 7.40 0.88
N HIS A 269 14.89 6.17 0.97
CA HIS A 269 15.60 5.06 1.59
C HIS A 269 15.92 3.96 0.59
N SER A 270 17.20 3.56 0.55
CA SER A 270 17.69 2.39 -0.16
C SER A 270 18.46 1.47 0.79
N TRP A 271 18.34 0.17 0.57
CA TRP A 271 19.14 -0.82 1.30
C TRP A 271 20.65 -0.57 1.19
N LYS A 272 21.11 0.12 0.15
CA LYS A 272 22.52 0.50 -0.02
C LYS A 272 23.02 1.48 1.03
N ASP A 273 22.15 2.32 1.55
CA ASP A 273 22.53 3.37 2.49
C ASP A 273 22.79 2.82 3.88
N GLN A 274 22.53 1.52 4.07
CA GLN A 274 22.74 0.79 5.31
C GLN A 274 23.82 -0.28 5.24
N ALA A 275 24.54 -0.39 4.10
CA ALA A 275 25.61 -1.35 3.86
C ALA A 275 26.98 -0.78 4.24
#